data_3a37a301cf4412c7d242354252937968
#
_entry.id   3a37a301cf4412c7d242354252937968
#
_cell.length_a   1.000
_cell.length_b   1.000
_cell.length_c   1.000
_cell.angle_alpha   90.00
_cell.angle_beta   90.00
_cell.angle_gamma   90.00
#
_symmetry.space_group_name_H-M   'P 1'
#
loop_
_entity.id
_entity.type
_entity.pdbx_description
1 polymer ?
#
loop_
_entity_poly.entity_id
_entity_poly.type
_entity_poly.pdbx_seq_one_letter_code
_entity_poly.pdbx_strand_id
1 'polypeptide(L)'
;MKMYSKFILFLFFLLLSASAYAGGGGPDSHDVAVHFPPSFASYHDADINGIGAILRHRISHTPFNLVASLVFLAAIMHTFLSSKFLYYAHKWKAEHQKKIETGCASESSTYLPAEIFHFLGEVEVVFGLWAVVLSAAVIFFYDWHTFVNYVSGVNYTEPMFVVVIMTLASSRPILKLSENIMSRIAAVFKGTLAAWWLTIMTLGPILGSFITEPAAMTISAMLLAEKFYELKPSKKFKYATIALLFVNISVGGTLTHFAAPPVLMVAAHWNWDLPFMFTNFGWKAVIGILTSNAMVFLVFKKEITSLENIFKLSQLKNEIREKYIHSDFLKKDLKMAEERIGHDLQQEFTRIKTAAKESTLTACSCLDDGECNLLEETFEQEFEDLKIQQMSVSVPGLLPRDKRPKLSDPNWDKRCGNVPGWIMAVHVAFMVWTIINVHYPAIFVSGMLFYIGFAHVTWPFQNTVNLKPPMLVGFFLGGLVIHGGLQGWWIAPVLGSLDEFPLMLSATILTAFNDNAAITYLSTLVPGFTDSLKYAVVAGGVTGGGLTVIANAPNPAGQALLKNYFSNGISPLLLLTYAFIPTMVMGLCFFLL
;
A
#
# COMPACT_ATOMS: atom_id res chain seq x y z
N MET A 1 25.86 -11.25 -13.17
CA MET A 1 27.20 -10.96 -12.62
C MET A 1 27.88 -9.75 -13.27
N LYS A 2 28.02 -9.66 -14.61
CA LYS A 2 28.73 -8.52 -15.27
C LYS A 2 28.08 -7.12 -15.07
N MET A 3 26.78 -7.01 -14.82
CA MET A 3 26.09 -5.72 -14.63
C MET A 3 26.27 -5.20 -13.20
N TYR A 4 26.39 -6.07 -12.20
CA TYR A 4 26.60 -5.71 -10.79
C TYR A 4 28.02 -5.27 -10.51
N SER A 5 28.99 -5.93 -11.13
CA SER A 5 30.36 -5.47 -11.11
C SER A 5 30.48 -4.04 -11.64
N LYS A 6 29.71 -3.68 -12.68
CA LYS A 6 29.66 -2.32 -13.22
C LYS A 6 28.96 -1.33 -12.30
N PHE A 7 27.89 -1.73 -11.59
CA PHE A 7 27.19 -0.87 -10.65
C PHE A 7 27.99 -0.64 -9.36
N ILE A 8 28.57 -1.70 -8.81
CA ILE A 8 29.51 -1.62 -7.68
C ILE A 8 30.75 -0.83 -8.08
N LEU A 9 31.28 -1.05 -9.28
CA LEU A 9 32.37 -0.27 -9.83
C LEU A 9 31.99 1.20 -10.03
N PHE A 10 30.80 1.50 -10.48
CA PHE A 10 30.27 2.86 -10.62
C PHE A 10 30.16 3.55 -9.25
N LEU A 11 29.62 2.85 -8.22
CA LEU A 11 29.59 3.34 -6.85
C LEU A 11 30.99 3.55 -6.29
N PHE A 12 31.92 2.63 -6.56
CA PHE A 12 33.31 2.71 -6.15
C PHE A 12 34.06 3.83 -6.88
N PHE A 13 33.79 4.05 -8.18
CA PHE A 13 34.34 5.18 -8.94
C PHE A 13 33.73 6.51 -8.51
N LEU A 14 32.45 6.54 -8.11
CA LEU A 14 31.78 7.73 -7.55
C LEU A 14 32.41 8.11 -6.20
N LEU A 15 32.73 7.14 -5.37
CA LEU A 15 33.47 7.33 -4.12
C LEU A 15 34.93 7.72 -4.35
N LEU A 16 35.61 7.14 -5.35
CA LEU A 16 36.98 7.47 -5.70
C LEU A 16 37.13 8.82 -6.42
N SER A 17 36.21 9.21 -7.28
CA SER A 17 36.23 10.53 -7.91
C SER A 17 35.96 11.64 -6.88
N ALA A 18 35.17 11.34 -5.84
CA ALA A 18 34.97 12.23 -4.70
C ALA A 18 36.28 12.42 -3.90
N SER A 19 37.11 11.37 -3.74
CA SER A 19 38.38 11.47 -3.04
C SER A 19 39.44 12.31 -3.76
N ALA A 20 39.39 12.43 -5.09
CA ALA A 20 40.30 13.28 -5.88
C ALA A 20 40.01 14.78 -5.70
N TYR A 21 38.81 15.16 -5.24
CA TYR A 21 38.44 16.55 -4.94
C TYR A 21 38.67 16.94 -3.48
N ALA A 22 38.76 15.99 -2.56
CA ALA A 22 38.95 16.24 -1.12
C ALA A 22 40.42 16.48 -0.68
N GLY A 23 41.36 16.46 -1.59
CA GLY A 23 42.80 16.56 -1.34
C GLY A 23 43.38 17.98 -1.28
N GLY A 24 42.61 19.00 -0.90
CA GLY A 24 43.12 20.38 -0.91
C GLY A 24 42.64 21.24 0.27
N GLY A 25 42.96 20.87 1.50
CA GLY A 25 42.69 21.71 2.66
C GLY A 25 43.60 21.33 3.83
N GLY A 26 44.65 22.13 4.04
CA GLY A 26 45.54 22.00 5.20
C GLY A 26 44.85 22.35 6.52
N PRO A 27 45.45 21.94 7.67
CA PRO A 27 44.88 22.19 8.96
C PRO A 27 45.21 23.63 9.36
N ASP A 28 44.20 24.48 9.49
CA ASP A 28 44.15 25.62 10.39
C ASP A 28 42.95 26.51 10.02
N SER A 29 41.93 26.48 10.88
CA SER A 29 41.21 27.69 11.30
C SER A 29 39.97 27.36 12.12
N HIS A 30 39.97 27.85 13.30
CA HIS A 30 38.86 28.30 14.16
C HIS A 30 37.43 27.82 13.85
N ASP A 31 36.81 27.27 14.91
CA ASP A 31 35.39 27.00 15.13
C ASP A 31 34.42 28.08 14.60
N VAL A 32 34.19 28.10 13.32
CA VAL A 32 32.91 28.55 12.78
C VAL A 32 32.12 27.27 12.56
N ALA A 33 31.14 27.03 13.42
CA ALA A 33 30.22 25.91 13.27
C ALA A 33 29.64 25.98 11.82
N VAL A 34 30.18 25.16 10.91
CA VAL A 34 29.69 25.08 9.53
C VAL A 34 28.27 24.56 9.65
N HIS A 35 27.30 25.44 9.43
CA HIS A 35 25.89 25.07 9.46
C HIS A 35 25.63 24.08 8.31
N PHE A 36 25.43 22.81 8.63
CA PHE A 36 25.12 21.77 7.66
C PHE A 36 23.65 21.35 7.76
N PRO A 37 22.89 21.35 6.65
CA PRO A 37 23.24 21.82 5.31
C PRO A 37 23.39 23.37 5.25
N PRO A 38 24.11 23.89 4.23
CA PRO A 38 24.26 25.33 4.04
C PRO A 38 22.91 26.04 3.90
N SER A 39 22.75 27.19 4.57
CA SER A 39 21.57 28.02 4.43
C SER A 39 21.51 28.65 3.02
N PHE A 40 20.32 28.98 2.52
CA PHE A 40 20.20 29.66 1.21
C PHE A 40 20.94 31.00 1.18
N ALA A 41 20.97 31.72 2.30
CA ALA A 41 21.67 32.98 2.41
C ALA A 41 23.21 32.85 2.26
N SER A 42 23.78 31.70 2.62
CA SER A 42 25.23 31.47 2.51
C SER A 42 25.74 31.36 1.08
N TYR A 43 24.86 31.14 0.10
CA TYR A 43 25.27 31.07 -1.30
C TYR A 43 25.53 32.44 -1.95
N HIS A 44 25.03 33.54 -1.37
CA HIS A 44 25.20 34.88 -1.90
C HIS A 44 24.90 35.00 -3.40
N ASP A 45 23.79 34.39 -3.85
CA ASP A 45 23.42 34.24 -5.26
C ASP A 45 22.20 35.08 -5.68
N ALA A 46 21.81 36.06 -4.83
CA ALA A 46 20.65 36.93 -5.10
C ALA A 46 20.76 37.72 -6.41
N ASP A 47 21.97 38.05 -6.82
CA ASP A 47 22.24 38.82 -8.04
C ASP A 47 22.46 37.96 -9.30
N ILE A 48 22.38 36.62 -9.15
CA ILE A 48 22.63 35.69 -10.25
C ILE A 48 21.33 35.41 -11.00
N ASN A 49 21.32 35.76 -12.28
CA ASN A 49 20.17 35.53 -13.16
C ASN A 49 20.25 34.17 -13.86
N GLY A 50 19.14 33.42 -13.84
CA GLY A 50 18.98 32.17 -14.55
C GLY A 50 19.31 30.93 -13.71
N ILE A 51 18.38 29.94 -13.70
CA ILE A 51 18.44 28.72 -12.88
C ILE A 51 19.77 27.99 -13.09
N GLY A 52 20.22 27.80 -14.33
CA GLY A 52 21.45 27.07 -14.61
C GLY A 52 22.71 27.76 -14.06
N ALA A 53 22.75 29.09 -13.98
CA ALA A 53 23.85 29.84 -13.38
C ALA A 53 23.84 29.73 -11.86
N ILE A 54 22.67 29.84 -11.22
CA ILE A 54 22.45 29.63 -9.79
C ILE A 54 22.92 28.25 -9.37
N LEU A 55 22.49 27.18 -10.09
CA LEU A 55 22.88 25.82 -9.77
C LEU A 55 24.39 25.59 -9.89
N ARG A 56 25.04 26.11 -10.94
CA ARG A 56 26.49 26.00 -11.08
C ARG A 56 27.23 26.73 -9.96
N HIS A 57 26.76 27.92 -9.59
CA HIS A 57 27.32 28.68 -8.48
C HIS A 57 27.24 27.89 -7.16
N ARG A 58 26.06 27.35 -6.83
CA ARG A 58 25.84 26.56 -5.60
C ARG A 58 26.65 25.26 -5.57
N ILE A 59 26.88 24.61 -6.73
CA ILE A 59 27.76 23.43 -6.83
C ILE A 59 29.22 23.84 -6.59
N SER A 60 29.69 24.95 -7.20
CA SER A 60 31.07 25.41 -7.00
C SER A 60 31.32 25.86 -5.56
N HIS A 61 30.33 26.48 -4.90
CA HIS A 61 30.43 26.89 -3.51
C HIS A 61 30.43 25.67 -2.55
N THR A 62 29.56 24.68 -2.79
CA THR A 62 29.43 23.48 -1.96
C THR A 62 29.34 22.24 -2.85
N PRO A 63 30.49 21.62 -3.23
CA PRO A 63 30.49 20.44 -4.12
C PRO A 63 29.69 19.24 -3.60
N PHE A 64 29.55 19.11 -2.27
CA PHE A 64 28.75 18.07 -1.64
C PHE A 64 27.28 18.10 -2.05
N ASN A 65 26.73 19.27 -2.42
CA ASN A 65 25.38 19.41 -2.96
C ASN A 65 25.14 18.47 -4.16
N LEU A 66 26.11 18.41 -5.07
CA LEU A 66 26.03 17.52 -6.24
C LEU A 66 26.08 16.04 -5.81
N VAL A 67 26.95 15.68 -4.86
CA VAL A 67 27.06 14.31 -4.35
C VAL A 67 25.75 13.87 -3.72
N ALA A 68 25.18 14.68 -2.83
CA ALA A 68 23.90 14.40 -2.17
C ALA A 68 22.77 14.21 -3.21
N SER A 69 22.73 15.06 -4.26
CA SER A 69 21.70 14.95 -5.31
C SER A 69 21.93 13.75 -6.23
N LEU A 70 23.17 13.36 -6.51
CA LEU A 70 23.47 12.13 -7.26
C LEU A 70 23.08 10.87 -6.49
N VAL A 71 23.31 10.84 -5.17
CA VAL A 71 22.84 9.74 -4.30
C VAL A 71 21.32 9.67 -4.28
N PHE A 72 20.65 10.82 -4.17
CA PHE A 72 19.19 10.91 -4.24
C PHE A 72 18.64 10.46 -5.61
N LEU A 73 19.25 10.91 -6.71
CA LEU A 73 18.90 10.46 -8.06
C LEU A 73 19.11 8.95 -8.25
N ALA A 74 20.18 8.41 -7.68
CA ALA A 74 20.44 6.97 -7.71
C ALA A 74 19.39 6.18 -6.92
N ALA A 75 18.87 6.73 -5.81
CA ALA A 75 17.70 6.17 -5.12
C ALA A 75 16.47 6.14 -6.03
N ILE A 76 16.15 7.24 -6.69
CA ILE A 76 15.04 7.31 -7.66
C ILE A 76 15.26 6.29 -8.79
N MET A 77 16.45 6.21 -9.35
CA MET A 77 16.77 5.22 -10.40
C MET A 77 16.65 3.78 -9.90
N HIS A 78 16.94 3.52 -8.63
CA HIS A 78 16.73 2.21 -8.01
C HIS A 78 15.24 1.83 -8.00
N THR A 79 14.32 2.76 -7.74
CA THR A 79 12.88 2.44 -7.75
C THR A 79 12.44 1.91 -9.12
N PHE A 80 12.97 2.42 -10.22
CA PHE A 80 12.69 1.88 -11.57
C PHE A 80 13.27 0.48 -11.81
N LEU A 81 14.30 0.10 -11.07
CA LEU A 81 14.93 -1.22 -11.17
C LEU A 81 14.28 -2.26 -10.25
N SER A 82 13.42 -1.85 -9.31
CA SER A 82 12.78 -2.73 -8.32
C SER A 82 12.11 -3.94 -8.94
N SER A 83 11.39 -3.77 -10.04
CA SER A 83 10.75 -4.87 -10.76
C SER A 83 11.75 -5.91 -11.32
N LYS A 84 12.96 -5.48 -11.71
CA LYS A 84 14.01 -6.38 -12.16
C LYS A 84 14.64 -7.14 -11.00
N PHE A 85 14.80 -6.49 -9.85
CA PHE A 85 15.28 -7.16 -8.63
C PHE A 85 14.28 -8.25 -8.20
N LEU A 86 12.98 -7.93 -8.13
CA LEU A 86 11.92 -8.91 -7.83
C LEU A 86 11.89 -10.06 -8.83
N TYR A 87 12.04 -9.79 -10.13
CA TYR A 87 12.10 -10.83 -11.15
C TYR A 87 13.22 -11.83 -10.89
N TYR A 88 14.45 -11.35 -10.61
CA TYR A 88 15.58 -12.23 -10.29
C TYR A 88 15.38 -12.96 -8.96
N ALA A 89 14.84 -12.29 -7.95
CA ALA A 89 14.49 -12.89 -6.66
C ALA A 89 13.52 -14.08 -6.85
N HIS A 90 12.44 -13.87 -7.56
CA HIS A 90 11.46 -14.93 -7.86
C HIS A 90 12.07 -16.07 -8.70
N LYS A 91 12.85 -15.75 -9.72
CA LYS A 91 13.54 -16.74 -10.54
C LYS A 91 14.46 -17.63 -9.68
N TRP A 92 15.30 -17.03 -8.85
CA TRP A 92 16.23 -17.78 -8.00
C TRP A 92 15.52 -18.55 -6.89
N LYS A 93 14.43 -18.01 -6.36
CA LYS A 93 13.59 -18.72 -5.38
C LYS A 93 12.94 -19.96 -6.01
N ALA A 94 12.45 -19.84 -7.26
CA ALA A 94 11.91 -20.97 -8.00
C ALA A 94 12.97 -22.03 -8.34
N GLU A 95 14.20 -21.61 -8.71
CA GLU A 95 15.32 -22.51 -8.95
C GLU A 95 15.75 -23.23 -7.65
N HIS A 96 15.74 -22.53 -6.52
CA HIS A 96 16.04 -23.11 -5.20
C HIS A 96 14.96 -24.10 -4.77
N GLN A 97 13.70 -23.76 -4.99
CA GLN A 97 12.56 -24.65 -4.71
C GLN A 97 12.66 -25.96 -5.49
N LYS A 98 13.06 -25.91 -6.77
CA LYS A 98 13.34 -27.13 -7.56
C LYS A 98 14.46 -27.98 -6.97
N LYS A 99 15.51 -27.35 -6.41
CA LYS A 99 16.59 -28.10 -5.72
C LYS A 99 16.10 -28.79 -4.47
N ILE A 100 15.18 -28.17 -3.71
CA ILE A 100 14.52 -28.80 -2.56
C ILE A 100 13.69 -30.00 -3.03
N GLU A 101 12.89 -29.84 -4.08
CA GLU A 101 12.04 -30.89 -4.65
C GLU A 101 12.83 -32.08 -5.20
N THR A 102 14.04 -31.85 -5.71
CA THR A 102 14.96 -32.90 -6.19
C THR A 102 15.86 -33.49 -5.08
N GLY A 103 15.68 -33.07 -3.83
CA GLY A 103 16.50 -33.55 -2.72
C GLY A 103 17.93 -33.00 -2.68
N CYS A 104 18.28 -32.04 -3.55
CA CYS A 104 19.60 -31.41 -3.60
C CYS A 104 19.77 -30.26 -2.60
N ALA A 105 18.70 -29.86 -1.88
CA ALA A 105 18.73 -28.87 -0.81
C ALA A 105 17.77 -29.24 0.30
N SER A 106 18.06 -28.83 1.55
CA SER A 106 17.19 -29.06 2.70
C SER A 106 15.90 -28.25 2.57
N GLU A 107 14.76 -28.80 3.05
CA GLU A 107 13.47 -28.09 3.10
C GLU A 107 13.52 -26.80 3.92
N SER A 108 14.40 -26.71 4.91
CA SER A 108 14.61 -25.53 5.76
C SER A 108 15.66 -24.55 5.20
N SER A 109 16.28 -24.85 4.04
CA SER A 109 17.33 -24.00 3.48
C SER A 109 16.73 -22.79 2.77
N THR A 110 17.31 -21.61 3.03
CA THR A 110 16.98 -20.37 2.34
C THR A 110 18.10 -19.96 1.39
N TYR A 111 17.76 -19.48 0.21
CA TYR A 111 18.75 -18.96 -0.73
C TYR A 111 18.94 -17.47 -0.51
N LEU A 112 19.94 -17.13 0.31
CA LEU A 112 20.24 -15.75 0.72
C LEU A 112 20.28 -14.73 -0.44
N PRO A 113 20.89 -14.99 -1.61
CA PRO A 113 20.85 -14.04 -2.71
C PRO A 113 19.43 -13.71 -3.21
N ALA A 114 18.51 -14.67 -3.19
CA ALA A 114 17.12 -14.41 -3.57
C ALA A 114 16.42 -13.50 -2.56
N GLU A 115 16.66 -13.68 -1.26
CA GLU A 115 16.08 -12.82 -0.22
C GLU A 115 16.68 -11.40 -0.26
N ILE A 116 17.99 -11.25 -0.51
CA ILE A 116 18.62 -9.93 -0.69
C ILE A 116 18.00 -9.22 -1.90
N PHE A 117 17.82 -9.92 -3.03
CA PHE A 117 17.21 -9.32 -4.21
C PHE A 117 15.72 -9.01 -4.03
N HIS A 118 15.03 -9.81 -3.24
CA HIS A 118 13.67 -9.50 -2.85
C HIS A 118 13.61 -8.20 -2.03
N PHE A 119 14.50 -8.07 -1.04
CA PHE A 119 14.62 -6.85 -0.24
C PHE A 119 14.97 -5.62 -1.08
N LEU A 120 15.93 -5.73 -1.99
CA LEU A 120 16.30 -4.65 -2.93
C LEU A 120 15.18 -4.34 -3.94
N GLY A 121 14.25 -5.24 -4.15
CA GLY A 121 13.09 -5.05 -5.02
C GLY A 121 11.88 -4.40 -4.34
N GLU A 122 11.86 -4.31 -3.02
CA GLU A 122 10.83 -3.59 -2.27
C GLU A 122 11.03 -2.07 -2.45
N VAL A 123 10.08 -1.39 -3.07
CA VAL A 123 10.19 0.07 -3.34
C VAL A 123 10.32 0.86 -2.04
N GLU A 124 9.64 0.39 -1.01
CA GLU A 124 9.58 1.03 0.30
C GLU A 124 10.92 1.02 1.07
N VAL A 125 11.88 0.18 0.69
CA VAL A 125 13.19 0.19 1.37
C VAL A 125 14.20 1.13 0.70
N VAL A 126 13.91 1.60 -0.51
CA VAL A 126 14.91 2.26 -1.36
C VAL A 126 15.51 3.50 -0.69
N PHE A 127 14.70 4.46 -0.28
CA PHE A 127 15.23 5.70 0.31
C PHE A 127 15.95 5.45 1.63
N GLY A 128 15.46 4.54 2.48
CA GLY A 128 16.16 4.17 3.71
C GLY A 128 17.51 3.48 3.44
N LEU A 129 17.58 2.61 2.42
CA LEU A 129 18.83 1.98 2.01
C LEU A 129 19.84 3.00 1.49
N TRP A 130 19.41 3.92 0.62
CA TRP A 130 20.27 4.97 0.08
C TRP A 130 20.63 6.04 1.12
N ALA A 131 19.84 6.20 2.19
CA ALA A 131 20.21 7.03 3.32
C ALA A 131 21.48 6.52 4.02
N VAL A 132 21.72 5.19 4.02
CA VAL A 132 22.99 4.62 4.51
C VAL A 132 24.16 5.06 3.63
N VAL A 133 23.98 5.06 2.30
CA VAL A 133 25.01 5.54 1.36
C VAL A 133 25.25 7.03 1.54
N LEU A 134 24.19 7.82 1.71
CA LEU A 134 24.28 9.25 2.00
C LEU A 134 25.00 9.50 3.32
N SER A 135 24.70 8.72 4.37
CA SER A 135 25.38 8.80 5.67
C SER A 135 26.90 8.60 5.53
N ALA A 136 27.28 7.55 4.78
CA ALA A 136 28.68 7.29 4.50
C ALA A 136 29.34 8.46 3.73
N ALA A 137 28.63 9.07 2.78
CA ALA A 137 29.12 10.24 2.06
C ALA A 137 29.27 11.46 2.98
N VAL A 138 28.30 11.76 3.87
CA VAL A 138 28.41 12.87 4.84
C VAL A 138 29.60 12.66 5.77
N ILE A 139 29.77 11.45 6.33
CA ILE A 139 30.88 11.13 7.22
C ILE A 139 32.23 11.28 6.51
N PHE A 140 32.30 10.88 5.24
CA PHE A 140 33.53 10.96 4.45
C PHE A 140 33.91 12.40 4.08
N PHE A 141 32.92 13.25 3.69
CA PHE A 141 33.18 14.64 3.26
C PHE A 141 33.33 15.63 4.43
N TYR A 142 32.72 15.29 5.56
CA TYR A 142 32.73 16.11 6.78
C TYR A 142 33.25 15.26 7.94
N ASP A 143 32.39 14.77 8.82
CA ASP A 143 32.72 13.94 9.97
C ASP A 143 31.47 13.26 10.55
N TRP A 144 31.71 12.39 11.55
CA TRP A 144 30.64 11.70 12.28
C TRP A 144 29.72 12.67 13.06
N HIS A 145 30.27 13.74 13.62
CA HIS A 145 29.51 14.69 14.42
C HIS A 145 28.53 15.48 13.56
N THR A 146 28.96 15.96 12.40
CA THR A 146 28.12 16.62 11.39
C THR A 146 26.98 15.70 10.95
N PHE A 147 27.26 14.42 10.69
CA PHE A 147 26.23 13.44 10.35
C PHE A 147 25.20 13.27 11.48
N VAL A 148 25.64 13.07 12.73
CA VAL A 148 24.76 12.90 13.89
C VAL A 148 23.89 14.15 14.11
N ASN A 149 24.50 15.34 14.04
CA ASN A 149 23.77 16.60 14.19
C ASN A 149 22.71 16.77 13.10
N TYR A 150 23.06 16.45 11.86
CA TYR A 150 22.11 16.52 10.75
C TYR A 150 20.92 15.57 10.97
N VAL A 151 21.18 14.30 11.20
CA VAL A 151 20.12 13.29 11.39
C VAL A 151 19.27 13.57 12.61
N SER A 152 19.88 14.04 13.71
CA SER A 152 19.14 14.41 14.93
C SER A 152 18.27 15.66 14.74
N GLY A 153 18.62 16.54 13.80
CA GLY A 153 17.84 17.73 13.45
C GLY A 153 16.69 17.45 12.47
N VAL A 154 16.64 16.26 11.85
CA VAL A 154 15.55 15.90 10.94
C VAL A 154 14.26 15.61 11.71
N ASN A 155 13.14 16.11 11.21
CA ASN A 155 11.84 15.80 11.79
C ASN A 155 11.31 14.45 11.31
N TYR A 156 11.15 13.49 12.22
CA TYR A 156 10.61 12.15 11.97
C TYR A 156 9.15 11.99 12.42
N THR A 157 8.48 13.06 12.80
CA THR A 157 7.10 13.00 13.32
C THR A 157 6.17 12.34 12.32
N GLU A 158 6.20 12.77 11.06
CA GLU A 158 5.34 12.23 10.00
C GLU A 158 5.66 10.77 9.68
N PRO A 159 6.92 10.35 9.48
CA PRO A 159 7.28 8.93 9.32
C PRO A 159 6.79 8.05 10.49
N MET A 160 6.99 8.48 11.74
CA MET A 160 6.54 7.73 12.91
C MET A 160 5.00 7.67 13.01
N PHE A 161 4.32 8.78 12.72
CA PHE A 161 2.87 8.83 12.70
C PHE A 161 2.28 7.84 11.69
N VAL A 162 2.85 7.77 10.48
CA VAL A 162 2.41 6.81 9.44
C VAL A 162 2.53 5.37 9.93
N VAL A 163 3.62 5.00 10.59
CA VAL A 163 3.79 3.66 11.17
C VAL A 163 2.67 3.34 12.15
N VAL A 164 2.37 4.26 13.06
CA VAL A 164 1.34 4.06 14.08
C VAL A 164 -0.05 3.98 13.47
N ILE A 165 -0.44 4.97 12.68
CA ILE A 165 -1.80 5.05 12.15
C ILE A 165 -2.10 3.90 11.17
N MET A 166 -1.14 3.51 10.32
CA MET A 166 -1.30 2.35 9.43
C MET A 166 -1.42 1.04 10.20
N THR A 167 -0.67 0.88 11.30
CA THR A 167 -0.77 -0.31 12.15
C THR A 167 -2.17 -0.43 12.77
N LEU A 168 -2.70 0.67 13.30
CA LEU A 168 -4.05 0.73 13.86
C LEU A 168 -5.12 0.44 12.79
N ALA A 169 -5.02 1.12 11.66
CA ALA A 169 -6.00 1.04 10.55
C ALA A 169 -6.03 -0.34 9.88
N SER A 170 -4.92 -1.07 9.84
CA SER A 170 -4.85 -2.43 9.30
C SER A 170 -5.38 -3.51 10.24
N SER A 171 -5.84 -3.14 11.43
CA SER A 171 -6.41 -4.08 12.38
C SER A 171 -7.77 -4.63 11.91
N ARG A 172 -8.02 -5.92 12.20
CA ARG A 172 -9.28 -6.59 11.84
C ARG A 172 -10.53 -5.83 12.31
N PRO A 173 -10.62 -5.26 13.54
CA PRO A 173 -11.79 -4.50 13.96
C PRO A 173 -12.08 -3.29 13.08
N ILE A 174 -11.07 -2.55 12.62
CA ILE A 174 -11.24 -1.40 11.73
C ILE A 174 -11.63 -1.84 10.31
N LEU A 175 -10.96 -2.88 9.78
CA LEU A 175 -11.32 -3.46 8.48
C LEU A 175 -12.77 -3.95 8.48
N LYS A 176 -13.19 -4.66 9.54
CA LYS A 176 -14.56 -5.17 9.68
C LYS A 176 -15.60 -4.06 9.86
N LEU A 177 -15.26 -3.00 10.58
CA LEU A 177 -16.11 -1.82 10.71
C LEU A 177 -16.36 -1.19 9.33
N SER A 178 -15.32 -1.00 8.54
CA SER A 178 -15.41 -0.42 7.20
C SER A 178 -16.21 -1.31 6.24
N GLU A 179 -15.98 -2.61 6.27
CA GLU A 179 -16.77 -3.59 5.52
C GLU A 179 -18.26 -3.52 5.90
N ASN A 180 -18.58 -3.45 7.19
CA ASN A 180 -19.94 -3.35 7.68
C ASN A 180 -20.63 -2.06 7.22
N ILE A 181 -19.91 -0.94 7.21
CA ILE A 181 -20.43 0.35 6.70
C ILE A 181 -20.73 0.23 5.20
N MET A 182 -19.80 -0.27 4.41
CA MET A 182 -19.99 -0.44 2.96
C MET A 182 -21.13 -1.41 2.64
N SER A 183 -21.22 -2.52 3.37
CA SER A 183 -22.29 -3.51 3.24
C SER A 183 -23.69 -2.91 3.51
N ARG A 184 -23.82 -2.13 4.59
CA ARG A 184 -25.08 -1.46 4.91
C ARG A 184 -25.50 -0.45 3.84
N ILE A 185 -24.54 0.31 3.29
CA ILE A 185 -24.82 1.29 2.23
C ILE A 185 -25.19 0.57 0.93
N ALA A 186 -24.46 -0.48 0.53
CA ALA A 186 -24.83 -1.29 -0.62
C ALA A 186 -26.24 -1.90 -0.48
N ALA A 187 -26.62 -2.35 0.73
CA ALA A 187 -27.95 -2.89 1.02
C ALA A 187 -29.07 -1.84 0.88
N VAL A 188 -28.84 -0.58 1.29
CA VAL A 188 -29.78 0.53 1.06
C VAL A 188 -30.10 0.70 -0.44
N PHE A 189 -29.13 0.45 -1.31
CA PHE A 189 -29.28 0.46 -2.77
C PHE A 189 -29.64 -0.92 -3.35
N LYS A 190 -30.39 -1.75 -2.60
CA LYS A 190 -30.89 -3.08 -2.96
C LYS A 190 -29.80 -4.16 -3.15
N GLY A 191 -28.57 -3.94 -2.72
CA GLY A 191 -27.48 -4.93 -2.76
C GLY A 191 -27.15 -5.49 -4.15
N THR A 192 -27.52 -4.79 -5.24
CA THR A 192 -27.21 -5.19 -6.62
C THR A 192 -25.71 -5.11 -6.90
N LEU A 193 -25.22 -5.80 -7.94
CA LEU A 193 -23.82 -5.69 -8.36
C LEU A 193 -23.43 -4.24 -8.63
N ALA A 194 -24.31 -3.49 -9.31
CA ALA A 194 -24.10 -2.06 -9.55
C ALA A 194 -23.96 -1.26 -8.24
N ALA A 195 -24.82 -1.55 -7.25
CA ALA A 195 -24.77 -0.90 -5.94
C ALA A 195 -23.44 -1.22 -5.21
N TRP A 196 -23.01 -2.48 -5.21
CA TRP A 196 -21.74 -2.88 -4.63
C TRP A 196 -20.55 -2.21 -5.33
N TRP A 197 -20.50 -2.27 -6.65
CA TRP A 197 -19.40 -1.66 -7.41
C TRP A 197 -19.31 -0.15 -7.15
N LEU A 198 -20.44 0.58 -7.23
CA LEU A 198 -20.47 2.01 -6.94
C LEU A 198 -20.12 2.33 -5.49
N THR A 199 -20.62 1.55 -4.53
CA THR A 199 -20.29 1.73 -3.11
C THR A 199 -18.81 1.56 -2.86
N ILE A 200 -18.20 0.49 -3.37
CA ILE A 200 -16.77 0.23 -3.20
C ILE A 200 -15.95 1.34 -3.85
N MET A 201 -16.29 1.73 -5.09
CA MET A 201 -15.54 2.73 -5.86
C MET A 201 -15.74 4.17 -5.37
N THR A 202 -16.77 4.45 -4.57
CA THR A 202 -17.02 5.78 -3.99
C THR A 202 -16.63 5.83 -2.52
N LEU A 203 -17.26 4.96 -1.72
CA LEU A 203 -17.10 5.00 -0.27
C LEU A 203 -15.75 4.46 0.18
N GLY A 204 -15.20 3.44 -0.50
CA GLY A 204 -13.88 2.91 -0.20
C GLY A 204 -12.81 4.00 -0.20
N PRO A 205 -12.64 4.76 -1.29
CA PRO A 205 -11.74 5.91 -1.36
C PRO A 205 -12.00 6.99 -0.30
N ILE A 206 -13.26 7.36 -0.08
CA ILE A 206 -13.63 8.37 0.93
C ILE A 206 -13.28 7.90 2.35
N LEU A 207 -13.54 6.63 2.67
CA LEU A 207 -13.11 6.05 3.96
C LEU A 207 -11.60 6.09 4.12
N GLY A 208 -10.82 6.09 3.02
CA GLY A 208 -9.39 6.26 3.03
C GLY A 208 -8.93 7.51 3.79
N SER A 209 -9.71 8.58 3.76
CA SER A 209 -9.45 9.79 4.55
C SER A 209 -9.57 9.60 6.07
N PHE A 210 -10.21 8.53 6.52
CA PHE A 210 -10.42 8.26 7.95
C PHE A 210 -9.61 7.08 8.47
N ILE A 211 -9.40 6.06 7.62
CA ILE A 211 -8.72 4.82 7.97
C ILE A 211 -7.37 4.65 7.26
N THR A 212 -6.87 5.66 6.57
CA THR A 212 -5.70 5.69 5.69
C THR A 212 -5.90 5.02 4.31
N GLU A 213 -5.18 5.52 3.32
CA GLU A 213 -5.24 4.99 1.94
C GLU A 213 -4.89 3.50 1.82
N PRO A 214 -3.84 2.97 2.50
CA PRO A 214 -3.51 1.54 2.39
C PRO A 214 -4.60 0.62 2.96
N ALA A 215 -5.25 1.01 4.04
CA ALA A 215 -6.38 0.24 4.60
C ALA A 215 -7.59 0.28 3.66
N ALA A 216 -7.91 1.45 3.11
CA ALA A 216 -8.99 1.62 2.14
C ALA A 216 -8.74 0.83 0.85
N MET A 217 -7.52 0.84 0.33
CA MET A 217 -7.10 0.04 -0.82
C MET A 217 -7.30 -1.46 -0.55
N THR A 218 -6.84 -1.93 0.60
CA THR A 218 -6.95 -3.35 0.97
C THR A 218 -8.40 -3.80 1.04
N ILE A 219 -9.26 -3.06 1.76
CA ILE A 219 -10.69 -3.40 1.89
C ILE A 219 -11.39 -3.35 0.53
N SER A 220 -11.17 -2.26 -0.23
CA SER A 220 -11.80 -2.09 -1.53
C SER A 220 -11.38 -3.17 -2.52
N ALA A 221 -10.09 -3.53 -2.56
CA ALA A 221 -9.58 -4.60 -3.41
C ALA A 221 -10.13 -5.98 -2.99
N MET A 222 -10.22 -6.28 -1.70
CA MET A 222 -10.81 -7.53 -1.20
C MET A 222 -12.30 -7.64 -1.57
N LEU A 223 -13.07 -6.58 -1.35
CA LEU A 223 -14.50 -6.57 -1.70
C LEU A 223 -14.71 -6.63 -3.21
N LEU A 224 -13.88 -5.95 -4.02
CA LEU A 224 -13.92 -6.07 -5.47
C LEU A 224 -13.54 -7.49 -5.92
N ALA A 225 -12.55 -8.12 -5.31
CA ALA A 225 -12.20 -9.50 -5.59
C ALA A 225 -13.43 -10.41 -5.42
N GLU A 226 -14.05 -10.37 -4.25
CA GLU A 226 -15.19 -11.21 -3.87
C GLU A 226 -16.47 -10.88 -4.65
N LYS A 227 -16.86 -9.62 -4.73
CA LYS A 227 -18.17 -9.24 -5.30
C LYS A 227 -18.15 -9.00 -6.81
N PHE A 228 -16.97 -8.75 -7.41
CA PHE A 228 -16.87 -8.34 -8.80
C PHE A 228 -15.92 -9.21 -9.63
N TYR A 229 -14.66 -9.42 -9.20
CA TYR A 229 -13.67 -10.13 -10.01
C TYR A 229 -13.94 -11.63 -10.14
N GLU A 230 -14.55 -12.26 -9.14
CA GLU A 230 -14.98 -13.67 -9.17
C GLU A 230 -16.04 -13.93 -10.24
N LEU A 231 -16.83 -12.91 -10.62
CA LEU A 231 -17.80 -13.00 -11.70
C LEU A 231 -17.16 -13.03 -13.11
N LYS A 232 -15.83 -12.97 -13.19
CA LYS A 232 -15.02 -13.02 -14.42
C LYS A 232 -15.40 -11.93 -15.44
N PRO A 233 -15.44 -10.64 -15.08
CA PRO A 233 -15.72 -9.57 -16.02
C PRO A 233 -14.69 -9.54 -17.16
N SER A 234 -15.01 -8.82 -18.25
CA SER A 234 -14.12 -8.69 -19.40
C SER A 234 -12.77 -8.08 -19.02
N LYS A 235 -11.73 -8.39 -19.81
CA LYS A 235 -10.38 -7.83 -19.58
C LYS A 235 -10.41 -6.30 -19.52
N LYS A 236 -11.21 -5.64 -20.39
CA LYS A 236 -11.34 -4.18 -20.42
C LYS A 236 -11.92 -3.64 -19.12
N PHE A 237 -12.99 -4.25 -18.63
CA PHE A 237 -13.65 -3.80 -17.41
C PHE A 237 -12.81 -4.10 -16.16
N LYS A 238 -12.07 -5.21 -16.13
CA LYS A 238 -11.09 -5.50 -15.07
C LYS A 238 -10.06 -4.37 -14.95
N TYR A 239 -9.44 -3.96 -16.08
CA TYR A 239 -8.44 -2.89 -16.08
C TYR A 239 -9.05 -1.52 -15.76
N ALA A 240 -10.23 -1.21 -16.27
CA ALA A 240 -10.92 0.03 -15.95
C ALA A 240 -11.22 0.14 -14.44
N THR A 241 -11.66 -0.96 -13.82
CA THR A 241 -11.99 -0.98 -12.38
C THR A 241 -10.75 -0.81 -11.50
N ILE A 242 -9.65 -1.55 -11.75
CA ILE A 242 -8.45 -1.40 -10.92
C ILE A 242 -7.78 -0.04 -11.11
N ALA A 243 -7.73 0.47 -12.35
CA ALA A 243 -7.17 1.77 -12.64
C ALA A 243 -7.97 2.90 -11.96
N LEU A 244 -9.30 2.84 -12.06
CA LEU A 244 -10.19 3.76 -11.38
C LEU A 244 -10.06 3.67 -9.85
N LEU A 245 -9.91 2.46 -9.29
CA LEU A 245 -9.66 2.28 -7.87
C LEU A 245 -8.39 2.99 -7.43
N PHE A 246 -7.29 2.84 -8.16
CA PHE A 246 -6.01 3.48 -7.82
C PHE A 246 -6.13 5.01 -7.85
N VAL A 247 -6.76 5.57 -8.88
CA VAL A 247 -7.00 7.01 -8.99
C VAL A 247 -7.89 7.51 -7.84
N ASN A 248 -9.00 6.83 -7.59
CA ASN A 248 -9.95 7.24 -6.55
C ASN A 248 -9.34 7.16 -5.14
N ILE A 249 -8.55 6.11 -4.82
CA ILE A 249 -7.89 5.98 -3.51
C ILE A 249 -6.87 7.11 -3.31
N SER A 250 -6.09 7.44 -4.34
CA SER A 250 -5.08 8.50 -4.26
C SER A 250 -5.69 9.88 -3.96
N VAL A 251 -6.84 10.20 -4.55
CA VAL A 251 -7.50 11.48 -4.27
C VAL A 251 -8.44 11.41 -3.07
N GLY A 252 -9.00 10.22 -2.78
CA GLY A 252 -9.94 10.00 -1.69
C GLY A 252 -9.34 10.24 -0.31
N GLY A 253 -8.00 10.12 -0.15
CA GLY A 253 -7.29 10.42 1.09
C GLY A 253 -7.19 11.91 1.44
N THR A 254 -7.58 12.82 0.54
CA THR A 254 -7.37 14.28 0.69
C THR A 254 -8.44 15.01 1.52
N LEU A 255 -9.49 14.33 2.00
CA LEU A 255 -10.49 14.97 2.87
C LEU A 255 -9.94 15.33 4.25
N THR A 256 -8.84 14.69 4.65
CA THR A 256 -8.16 14.95 5.93
C THR A 256 -6.67 15.21 5.72
N HIS A 257 -6.04 15.86 6.69
CA HIS A 257 -4.63 16.23 6.63
C HIS A 257 -3.68 15.09 7.04
N PHE A 258 -4.18 13.94 7.48
CA PHE A 258 -3.37 12.88 8.09
C PHE A 258 -3.44 11.52 7.34
N ALA A 259 -4.38 11.33 6.42
CA ALA A 259 -4.65 10.00 5.87
C ALA A 259 -3.81 9.66 4.63
N ALA A 260 -3.55 10.65 3.80
CA ALA A 260 -2.76 10.51 2.57
C ALA A 260 -1.30 10.92 2.82
N PRO A 261 -0.31 10.07 2.55
CA PRO A 261 1.10 10.43 2.73
C PRO A 261 1.51 11.76 2.08
N PRO A 262 1.12 12.07 0.83
CA PRO A 262 1.50 13.34 0.20
C PRO A 262 0.93 14.58 0.90
N VAL A 263 -0.23 14.45 1.55
CA VAL A 263 -0.82 15.53 2.34
C VAL A 263 -0.15 15.62 3.71
N LEU A 264 0.03 14.48 4.38
CA LEU A 264 0.64 14.43 5.71
C LEU A 264 2.04 15.08 5.72
N MET A 265 2.85 14.82 4.69
CA MET A 265 4.22 15.35 4.58
C MET A 265 4.29 16.89 4.50
N VAL A 266 3.21 17.55 4.12
CA VAL A 266 3.15 19.00 3.98
C VAL A 266 2.26 19.68 5.02
N ALA A 267 1.30 18.96 5.58
CA ALA A 267 0.24 19.52 6.42
C ALA A 267 0.78 20.25 7.65
N ALA A 268 1.70 19.63 8.39
CA ALA A 268 2.33 20.27 9.54
C ALA A 268 3.20 21.47 9.13
N HIS A 269 3.92 21.36 8.00
CA HIS A 269 4.82 22.38 7.50
C HIS A 269 4.08 23.65 7.04
N TRP A 270 2.87 23.48 6.45
CA TRP A 270 2.05 24.57 5.93
C TRP A 270 0.86 24.92 6.81
N ASN A 271 0.76 24.34 8.00
CA ASN A 271 -0.34 24.50 8.94
C ASN A 271 -1.71 24.19 8.32
N TRP A 272 -1.79 23.13 7.50
CA TRP A 272 -3.02 22.66 6.92
C TRP A 272 -3.77 21.75 7.90
N ASP A 273 -4.93 22.18 8.30
CA ASP A 273 -5.81 21.46 9.22
C ASP A 273 -6.95 20.73 8.49
N LEU A 274 -7.81 20.07 9.24
CA LEU A 274 -8.96 19.36 8.71
C LEU A 274 -9.95 20.29 7.96
N PRO A 275 -10.36 21.47 8.49
CA PRO A 275 -11.16 22.44 7.76
C PRO A 275 -10.53 22.86 6.43
N PHE A 276 -9.24 23.16 6.42
CA PHE A 276 -8.51 23.54 5.20
C PHE A 276 -8.59 22.44 4.14
N MET A 277 -8.31 21.19 4.52
CA MET A 277 -8.35 20.06 3.57
C MET A 277 -9.77 19.85 3.02
N PHE A 278 -10.77 19.88 3.87
CA PHE A 278 -12.16 19.69 3.43
C PHE A 278 -12.61 20.79 2.47
N THR A 279 -12.28 22.05 2.76
CA THR A 279 -12.72 23.20 1.96
C THR A 279 -11.94 23.38 0.66
N ASN A 280 -10.67 22.97 0.59
CA ASN A 280 -9.84 23.19 -0.58
C ASN A 280 -9.67 21.94 -1.46
N PHE A 281 -9.68 20.74 -0.87
CA PHE A 281 -9.44 19.46 -1.58
C PHE A 281 -10.64 18.51 -1.51
N GLY A 282 -11.20 18.29 -0.32
CA GLY A 282 -12.09 17.18 -0.04
C GLY A 282 -13.33 17.13 -0.93
N TRP A 283 -14.10 18.22 -1.03
CA TRP A 283 -15.30 18.25 -1.86
C TRP A 283 -15.00 18.11 -3.36
N LYS A 284 -13.86 18.66 -3.84
CA LYS A 284 -13.41 18.53 -5.23
C LYS A 284 -13.05 17.08 -5.54
N ALA A 285 -12.35 16.40 -4.60
CA ALA A 285 -12.05 14.98 -4.70
C ALA A 285 -13.33 14.13 -4.78
N VAL A 286 -14.34 14.43 -3.95
CA VAL A 286 -15.62 13.72 -3.99
C VAL A 286 -16.32 13.91 -5.35
N ILE A 287 -16.36 15.13 -5.89
CA ILE A 287 -16.93 15.39 -7.22
C ILE A 287 -16.17 14.62 -8.29
N GLY A 288 -14.84 14.65 -8.25
CA GLY A 288 -13.98 13.91 -9.17
C GLY A 288 -14.23 12.40 -9.12
N ILE A 289 -14.30 11.81 -7.91
CA ILE A 289 -14.62 10.40 -7.70
C ILE A 289 -15.99 10.05 -8.28
N LEU A 290 -17.03 10.83 -7.97
CA LEU A 290 -18.38 10.59 -8.48
C LEU A 290 -18.45 10.70 -10.00
N THR A 291 -17.79 11.70 -10.58
CA THR A 291 -17.74 11.91 -12.03
C THR A 291 -17.02 10.78 -12.74
N SER A 292 -15.84 10.38 -12.25
CA SER A 292 -15.04 9.28 -12.81
C SER A 292 -15.78 7.94 -12.70
N ASN A 293 -16.42 7.69 -11.55
CA ASN A 293 -17.26 6.50 -11.34
C ASN A 293 -18.44 6.48 -12.31
N ALA A 294 -19.14 7.60 -12.48
CA ALA A 294 -20.27 7.72 -13.39
C ALA A 294 -19.83 7.45 -14.85
N MET A 295 -18.70 8.00 -15.27
CA MET A 295 -18.17 7.78 -16.62
C MET A 295 -17.87 6.30 -16.88
N VAL A 296 -17.13 5.64 -16.00
CA VAL A 296 -16.80 4.22 -16.15
C VAL A 296 -18.06 3.36 -16.05
N PHE A 297 -18.96 3.66 -15.12
CA PHE A 297 -20.24 2.98 -14.99
C PHE A 297 -21.08 3.04 -16.28
N LEU A 298 -21.19 4.21 -16.90
CA LEU A 298 -21.97 4.39 -18.13
C LEU A 298 -21.35 3.61 -19.30
N VAL A 299 -20.03 3.58 -19.41
CA VAL A 299 -19.31 2.82 -20.44
C VAL A 299 -19.56 1.31 -20.31
N PHE A 300 -19.56 0.79 -19.07
CA PHE A 300 -19.68 -0.65 -18.80
C PHE A 300 -21.06 -1.07 -18.30
N LYS A 301 -22.07 -0.19 -18.35
CA LYS A 301 -23.43 -0.47 -17.86
C LYS A 301 -24.03 -1.76 -18.38
N LYS A 302 -23.87 -2.04 -19.69
CA LYS A 302 -24.39 -3.26 -20.31
C LYS A 302 -23.73 -4.52 -19.74
N GLU A 303 -22.43 -4.46 -19.49
CA GLU A 303 -21.68 -5.57 -18.90
C GLU A 303 -22.05 -5.78 -17.43
N ILE A 304 -22.18 -4.72 -16.65
CA ILE A 304 -22.66 -4.80 -15.26
C ILE A 304 -24.03 -5.48 -15.20
N THR A 305 -24.96 -5.09 -16.10
CA THR A 305 -26.29 -5.71 -16.15
C THR A 305 -26.22 -7.19 -16.54
N SER A 306 -25.31 -7.59 -17.43
CA SER A 306 -25.15 -9.00 -17.80
C SER A 306 -24.56 -9.85 -16.66
N LEU A 307 -23.67 -9.26 -15.85
CA LEU A 307 -23.08 -9.93 -14.70
C LEU A 307 -24.02 -10.00 -13.48
N GLU A 308 -25.09 -9.21 -13.47
CA GLU A 308 -26.05 -9.16 -12.35
C GLU A 308 -26.73 -10.53 -12.10
N ASN A 309 -27.04 -11.29 -13.15
CA ASN A 309 -27.65 -12.62 -13.01
C ASN A 309 -26.65 -13.62 -12.37
N ILE A 310 -25.38 -13.56 -12.76
CA ILE A 310 -24.33 -14.41 -12.15
C ILE A 310 -24.14 -14.01 -10.68
N PHE A 311 -24.18 -12.72 -10.38
CA PHE A 311 -24.08 -12.20 -9.02
C PHE A 311 -25.24 -12.68 -8.14
N LYS A 312 -26.49 -12.62 -8.63
CA LYS A 312 -27.66 -13.13 -7.91
C LYS A 312 -27.56 -14.62 -7.62
N LEU A 313 -27.09 -15.40 -8.60
CA LEU A 313 -26.87 -16.83 -8.40
C LEU A 313 -25.82 -17.10 -7.31
N SER A 314 -24.73 -16.32 -7.30
CA SER A 314 -23.71 -16.41 -6.24
C SER A 314 -24.26 -16.04 -4.87
N GLN A 315 -25.11 -15.02 -4.77
CA GLN A 315 -25.80 -14.67 -3.52
C GLN A 315 -26.73 -15.79 -3.05
N LEU A 316 -27.51 -16.37 -3.95
CA LEU A 316 -28.41 -17.48 -3.62
C LEU A 316 -27.61 -18.70 -3.11
N LYS A 317 -26.48 -19.02 -3.72
CA LYS A 317 -25.57 -20.07 -3.22
C LYS A 317 -25.10 -19.80 -1.80
N ASN A 318 -24.75 -18.56 -1.46
CA ASN A 318 -24.33 -18.18 -0.12
C ASN A 318 -25.50 -18.27 0.89
N GLU A 319 -26.70 -17.82 0.53
CA GLU A 319 -27.90 -17.94 1.38
C GLU A 319 -28.24 -19.43 1.65
N ILE A 320 -28.17 -20.27 0.61
CA ILE A 320 -28.38 -21.71 0.74
C ILE A 320 -27.33 -22.32 1.69
N ARG A 321 -26.06 -21.93 1.52
CA ARG A 321 -24.97 -22.39 2.41
C ARG A 321 -25.24 -22.03 3.86
N GLU A 322 -25.56 -20.78 4.15
CA GLU A 322 -25.82 -20.31 5.53
C GLU A 322 -27.07 -20.93 6.13
N LYS A 323 -28.12 -21.12 5.36
CA LYS A 323 -29.41 -21.57 5.87
C LYS A 323 -29.53 -23.07 6.02
N TYR A 324 -28.96 -23.86 5.09
CA TYR A 324 -29.19 -25.29 5.00
C TYR A 324 -27.94 -26.15 5.26
N ILE A 325 -26.73 -25.57 5.14
CA ILE A 325 -25.48 -26.31 5.39
C ILE A 325 -24.94 -25.93 6.75
N HIS A 326 -25.14 -26.82 7.73
CA HIS A 326 -24.68 -26.64 9.09
C HIS A 326 -23.17 -26.92 9.21
N SER A 327 -22.36 -26.02 8.66
CA SER A 327 -20.89 -26.15 8.61
C SER A 327 -20.22 -26.39 9.97
N ASP A 328 -20.79 -25.87 11.07
CA ASP A 328 -20.24 -26.09 12.42
C ASP A 328 -20.39 -27.54 12.89
N PHE A 329 -21.51 -28.21 12.56
CA PHE A 329 -21.68 -29.63 12.82
C PHE A 329 -20.73 -30.48 11.97
N LEU A 330 -20.60 -30.15 10.68
CA LEU A 330 -19.65 -30.82 9.78
C LEU A 330 -18.21 -30.68 10.24
N LYS A 331 -17.80 -29.48 10.66
CA LYS A 331 -16.46 -29.24 11.24
C LYS A 331 -16.23 -30.11 12.49
N LYS A 332 -17.22 -30.19 13.36
CA LYS A 332 -17.14 -31.01 14.57
C LYS A 332 -16.99 -32.50 14.25
N ASP A 333 -17.79 -32.98 13.30
CA ASP A 333 -17.75 -34.39 12.90
C ASP A 333 -16.45 -34.77 12.19
N LEU A 334 -15.96 -33.91 11.29
CA LEU A 334 -14.67 -34.09 10.65
C LEU A 334 -13.51 -34.10 11.67
N LYS A 335 -13.56 -33.21 12.66
CA LYS A 335 -12.57 -33.19 13.74
C LYS A 335 -12.60 -34.46 14.59
N MET A 336 -13.80 -34.95 14.95
CA MET A 336 -13.94 -36.22 15.69
C MET A 336 -13.44 -37.43 14.90
N ALA A 337 -13.59 -37.42 13.56
CA ALA A 337 -13.07 -38.48 12.70
C ALA A 337 -11.52 -38.52 12.71
N GLU A 338 -10.86 -37.36 12.74
CA GLU A 338 -9.40 -37.27 12.81
C GLU A 338 -8.82 -37.70 14.17
N GLU A 339 -9.55 -37.49 15.27
CA GLU A 339 -9.14 -37.88 16.61
C GLU A 339 -9.18 -39.42 16.82
N ARG A 340 -9.83 -40.16 15.93
CA ARG A 340 -9.90 -41.62 15.98
C ARG A 340 -8.70 -42.25 15.29
N ILE A 341 -7.59 -42.41 16.04
CA ILE A 341 -6.37 -43.03 15.56
C ILE A 341 -6.62 -44.51 15.21
N GLY A 342 -6.31 -44.92 13.96
CA GLY A 342 -6.36 -46.31 13.53
C GLY A 342 -7.49 -46.67 12.56
N HIS A 343 -8.37 -45.74 12.19
CA HIS A 343 -9.38 -45.93 11.15
C HIS A 343 -8.95 -45.37 9.82
N ASP A 344 -9.49 -45.89 8.71
CA ASP A 344 -9.34 -45.34 7.38
C ASP A 344 -10.08 -43.99 7.30
N LEU A 345 -9.33 -42.91 7.41
CA LEU A 345 -9.83 -41.52 7.33
C LEU A 345 -10.72 -41.30 6.10
N GLN A 346 -10.40 -41.96 4.98
CA GLN A 346 -11.17 -41.83 3.74
C GLN A 346 -12.58 -42.43 3.88
N GLN A 347 -12.70 -43.59 4.54
CA GLN A 347 -14.00 -44.23 4.79
C GLN A 347 -14.84 -43.38 5.75
N GLU A 348 -14.21 -42.85 6.80
CA GLU A 348 -14.92 -42.04 7.79
C GLU A 348 -15.40 -40.70 7.19
N PHE A 349 -14.58 -40.03 6.37
CA PHE A 349 -15.01 -38.85 5.64
C PHE A 349 -16.15 -39.14 4.66
N THR A 350 -16.14 -40.28 3.99
CA THR A 350 -17.24 -40.71 3.10
C THR A 350 -18.52 -40.93 3.91
N ARG A 351 -18.43 -41.58 5.09
CA ARG A 351 -19.59 -41.80 5.97
C ARG A 351 -20.21 -40.48 6.44
N ILE A 352 -19.36 -39.54 6.92
CA ILE A 352 -19.80 -38.20 7.37
C ILE A 352 -20.46 -37.45 6.21
N LYS A 353 -19.86 -37.50 5.02
CA LYS A 353 -20.40 -36.88 3.82
C LYS A 353 -21.81 -37.40 3.50
N THR A 354 -21.98 -38.73 3.49
CA THR A 354 -23.27 -39.34 3.16
C THR A 354 -24.33 -38.97 4.19
N ALA A 355 -24.04 -39.07 5.50
CA ALA A 355 -24.97 -38.72 6.54
C ALA A 355 -25.37 -37.23 6.54
N ALA A 356 -24.40 -36.36 6.34
CA ALA A 356 -24.65 -34.92 6.27
C ALA A 356 -25.42 -34.53 4.99
N LYS A 357 -25.13 -35.21 3.86
CA LYS A 357 -25.85 -35.01 2.61
C LYS A 357 -27.32 -35.41 2.74
N GLU A 358 -27.60 -36.58 3.31
CA GLU A 358 -28.98 -37.04 3.56
C GLU A 358 -29.75 -36.05 4.45
N SER A 359 -29.13 -35.57 5.51
CA SER A 359 -29.73 -34.56 6.41
C SER A 359 -30.00 -33.24 5.68
N THR A 360 -29.10 -32.80 4.82
CA THR A 360 -29.25 -31.55 4.07
C THR A 360 -30.30 -31.67 2.97
N LEU A 361 -30.36 -32.81 2.27
CA LEU A 361 -31.33 -33.06 1.19
C LEU A 361 -32.76 -33.26 1.71
N THR A 362 -32.99 -33.51 2.99
CA THR A 362 -34.36 -33.45 3.53
C THR A 362 -35.01 -32.07 3.36
N ALA A 363 -34.21 -31.01 3.27
CA ALA A 363 -34.68 -29.67 2.97
C ALA A 363 -35.21 -29.50 1.53
N CYS A 364 -34.84 -30.40 0.59
CA CYS A 364 -35.35 -30.39 -0.79
C CYS A 364 -36.85 -30.54 -0.88
N SER A 365 -37.50 -31.15 0.10
CA SER A 365 -38.98 -31.23 0.15
C SER A 365 -39.68 -29.87 0.22
N CYS A 366 -38.95 -28.81 0.56
CA CYS A 366 -39.44 -27.44 0.70
C CYS A 366 -38.93 -26.50 -0.39
N LEU A 367 -38.14 -27.01 -1.36
CA LEU A 367 -37.47 -26.25 -2.42
C LEU A 367 -38.00 -26.68 -3.79
N ASP A 368 -37.84 -25.85 -4.81
CA ASP A 368 -38.08 -26.25 -6.20
C ASP A 368 -36.92 -27.13 -6.73
N ASP A 369 -37.13 -27.78 -7.88
CA ASP A 369 -36.14 -28.71 -8.48
C ASP A 369 -34.82 -27.99 -8.83
N GLY A 370 -34.88 -26.73 -9.20
CA GLY A 370 -33.70 -25.91 -9.51
C GLY A 370 -32.90 -25.54 -8.25
N GLU A 371 -33.60 -25.17 -7.19
CA GLU A 371 -33.00 -24.85 -5.89
C GLU A 371 -32.43 -26.08 -5.20
N CYS A 372 -33.09 -27.24 -5.36
CA CYS A 372 -32.58 -28.52 -4.81
C CYS A 372 -31.27 -28.95 -5.50
N ASN A 373 -31.17 -28.85 -6.81
CA ASN A 373 -29.93 -29.12 -7.54
C ASN A 373 -28.81 -28.18 -7.13
N LEU A 374 -29.14 -26.89 -6.90
CA LEU A 374 -28.19 -25.90 -6.44
C LEU A 374 -27.71 -26.17 -5.01
N LEU A 375 -28.61 -26.64 -4.13
CA LEU A 375 -28.29 -27.05 -2.77
C LEU A 375 -27.31 -28.24 -2.78
N GLU A 376 -27.54 -29.24 -3.62
CA GLU A 376 -26.66 -30.41 -3.75
C GLU A 376 -25.26 -30.01 -4.23
N GLU A 377 -25.16 -29.20 -5.29
CA GLU A 377 -23.88 -28.70 -5.82
C GLU A 377 -23.13 -27.88 -4.76
N THR A 378 -23.86 -27.01 -4.04
CA THR A 378 -23.28 -26.16 -3.00
C THR A 378 -22.78 -26.98 -1.80
N PHE A 379 -23.52 -28.02 -1.39
CA PHE A 379 -23.10 -28.94 -0.34
C PHE A 379 -21.82 -29.68 -0.70
N GLU A 380 -21.72 -30.20 -1.93
CA GLU A 380 -20.53 -30.93 -2.39
C GLU A 380 -19.28 -30.02 -2.33
N GLN A 381 -19.41 -28.78 -2.78
CA GLN A 381 -18.33 -27.79 -2.73
C GLN A 381 -17.92 -27.47 -1.28
N GLU A 382 -18.89 -27.14 -0.43
CA GLU A 382 -18.63 -26.76 0.96
C GLU A 382 -18.01 -27.92 1.75
N PHE A 383 -18.47 -29.16 1.54
CA PHE A 383 -17.90 -30.32 2.22
C PHE A 383 -16.42 -30.52 1.86
N GLU A 384 -16.07 -30.44 0.58
CA GLU A 384 -14.67 -30.57 0.15
C GLU A 384 -13.80 -29.42 0.67
N ASP A 385 -14.30 -28.20 0.71
CA ASP A 385 -13.59 -27.05 1.25
C ASP A 385 -13.35 -27.18 2.75
N LEU A 386 -14.37 -27.60 3.53
CA LEU A 386 -14.25 -27.85 4.96
C LEU A 386 -13.29 -28.99 5.27
N LYS A 387 -13.35 -30.09 4.48
CA LYS A 387 -12.44 -31.22 4.62
C LYS A 387 -10.99 -30.79 4.38
N ILE A 388 -10.72 -30.02 3.31
CA ILE A 388 -9.40 -29.48 3.01
C ILE A 388 -8.94 -28.56 4.14
N GLN A 389 -9.80 -27.68 4.61
CA GLN A 389 -9.52 -26.76 5.70
C GLN A 389 -9.15 -27.53 6.98
N GLN A 390 -9.91 -28.55 7.36
CA GLN A 390 -9.65 -29.37 8.54
C GLN A 390 -8.33 -30.14 8.39
N MET A 391 -8.12 -30.83 7.25
CA MET A 391 -6.87 -31.54 6.98
C MET A 391 -5.65 -30.61 6.94
N SER A 392 -5.82 -29.35 6.54
CA SER A 392 -4.73 -28.37 6.52
C SER A 392 -4.23 -28.01 7.92
N VAL A 393 -5.09 -28.10 8.91
CA VAL A 393 -4.76 -27.82 10.32
C VAL A 393 -4.15 -29.04 11.02
N SER A 394 -4.74 -30.23 10.81
CA SER A 394 -4.42 -31.43 11.58
C SER A 394 -3.42 -32.37 10.89
N VAL A 395 -3.56 -32.58 9.59
CA VAL A 395 -2.72 -33.50 8.82
C VAL A 395 -2.30 -32.93 7.45
N PRO A 396 -1.65 -31.77 7.42
CA PRO A 396 -1.33 -31.08 6.16
C PRO A 396 -0.47 -31.92 5.19
N GLY A 397 0.27 -32.90 5.72
CA GLY A 397 1.08 -33.81 4.92
C GLY A 397 0.28 -34.74 3.99
N LEU A 398 -0.98 -35.02 4.32
CA LEU A 398 -1.88 -35.84 3.49
C LEU A 398 -2.55 -35.05 2.36
N LEU A 399 -2.51 -33.72 2.40
CA LEU A 399 -3.05 -32.89 1.32
C LEU A 399 -2.10 -32.89 0.10
N PRO A 400 -2.64 -32.75 -1.12
CA PRO A 400 -1.88 -32.44 -2.30
C PRO A 400 -1.01 -31.18 -2.08
N ARG A 401 0.18 -31.13 -2.67
CA ARG A 401 1.16 -30.04 -2.43
C ARG A 401 0.62 -28.64 -2.69
N ASP A 402 -0.24 -28.49 -3.68
CA ASP A 402 -0.91 -27.23 -4.07
C ASP A 402 -1.95 -26.76 -3.05
N LYS A 403 -2.50 -27.68 -2.23
CA LYS A 403 -3.51 -27.42 -1.22
C LYS A 403 -2.95 -27.34 0.22
N ARG A 404 -1.64 -27.57 0.39
CA ARG A 404 -1.00 -27.45 1.71
C ARG A 404 -0.93 -25.99 2.15
N PRO A 405 -1.25 -25.69 3.43
CA PRO A 405 -1.16 -24.32 3.94
C PRO A 405 0.28 -23.83 3.88
N LYS A 406 0.47 -22.63 3.33
CA LYS A 406 1.71 -21.88 3.48
C LYS A 406 1.72 -21.25 4.87
N LEU A 407 2.38 -21.91 5.86
CA LEU A 407 2.57 -21.38 7.23
C LEU A 407 1.39 -20.50 7.70
N SER A 408 0.21 -21.10 7.86
CA SER A 408 -0.95 -20.39 8.37
C SER A 408 -0.95 -20.45 9.90
N ASP A 409 -1.40 -19.38 10.54
CA ASP A 409 -1.63 -19.31 11.97
C ASP A 409 -2.61 -20.43 12.40
N PRO A 410 -2.22 -21.38 13.29
CA PRO A 410 -3.08 -22.47 13.73
C PRO A 410 -4.41 -22.02 14.36
N ASN A 411 -4.50 -20.74 14.75
CA ASN A 411 -5.69 -20.15 15.34
C ASN A 411 -6.55 -19.37 14.35
N TRP A 412 -6.27 -19.46 13.04
CA TRP A 412 -7.01 -18.70 12.01
C TRP A 412 -8.51 -18.97 12.05
N ASP A 413 -8.92 -20.23 12.24
CA ASP A 413 -10.34 -20.61 12.31
C ASP A 413 -11.08 -20.02 13.51
N LYS A 414 -10.37 -19.78 14.62
CA LYS A 414 -10.93 -19.12 15.80
C LYS A 414 -11.24 -17.64 15.60
N ARG A 415 -10.70 -17.06 14.51
CA ARG A 415 -10.82 -15.63 14.18
C ARG A 415 -11.93 -15.30 13.20
N CYS A 416 -12.66 -16.29 12.68
CA CYS A 416 -13.74 -16.09 11.70
C CYS A 416 -15.02 -15.47 12.30
N GLY A 417 -15.13 -15.37 13.63
CA GLY A 417 -16.29 -14.78 14.31
C GLY A 417 -16.47 -13.27 14.10
N ASN A 418 -17.68 -12.78 14.36
CA ASN A 418 -17.97 -11.34 14.36
C ASN A 418 -17.16 -10.62 15.44
N VAL A 419 -16.66 -9.43 15.09
CA VAL A 419 -15.96 -8.56 16.05
C VAL A 419 -17.00 -7.79 16.88
N PRO A 420 -16.96 -7.86 18.23
CA PRO A 420 -17.88 -7.10 19.07
C PRO A 420 -17.76 -5.59 18.85
N GLY A 421 -18.87 -4.87 18.85
CA GLY A 421 -18.92 -3.43 18.59
C GLY A 421 -18.06 -2.59 19.53
N TRP A 422 -17.96 -3.00 20.81
CA TRP A 422 -17.11 -2.29 21.78
C TRP A 422 -15.61 -2.37 21.45
N ILE A 423 -15.16 -3.52 20.89
CA ILE A 423 -13.75 -3.67 20.43
C ILE A 423 -13.49 -2.73 19.26
N MET A 424 -14.41 -2.66 18.28
CA MET A 424 -14.32 -1.71 17.18
C MET A 424 -14.27 -0.26 17.69
N ALA A 425 -15.11 0.09 18.67
CA ALA A 425 -15.13 1.43 19.27
C ALA A 425 -13.79 1.78 19.96
N VAL A 426 -13.18 0.83 20.68
CA VAL A 426 -11.87 1.04 21.31
C VAL A 426 -10.77 1.25 20.26
N HIS A 427 -10.79 0.51 19.13
CA HIS A 427 -9.83 0.73 18.04
C HIS A 427 -10.02 2.11 17.40
N VAL A 428 -11.26 2.55 17.18
CA VAL A 428 -11.55 3.91 16.71
C VAL A 428 -11.03 4.95 17.73
N ALA A 429 -11.20 4.71 19.03
CA ALA A 429 -10.67 5.60 20.06
C ALA A 429 -9.12 5.72 20.02
N PHE A 430 -8.40 4.61 19.79
CA PHE A 430 -6.94 4.65 19.58
C PHE A 430 -6.55 5.43 18.32
N MET A 431 -7.30 5.30 17.24
CA MET A 431 -7.06 6.09 16.02
C MET A 431 -7.29 7.58 16.27
N VAL A 432 -8.41 7.94 16.90
CA VAL A 432 -8.72 9.33 17.26
C VAL A 432 -7.66 9.91 18.19
N TRP A 433 -7.23 9.14 19.19
CA TRP A 433 -6.12 9.52 20.08
C TRP A 433 -4.84 9.83 19.29
N THR A 434 -4.48 8.98 18.35
CA THR A 434 -3.30 9.16 17.51
C THR A 434 -3.41 10.41 16.64
N ILE A 435 -4.58 10.65 16.04
CA ILE A 435 -4.84 11.79 15.16
C ILE A 435 -4.77 13.13 15.94
N ILE A 436 -5.43 13.20 17.09
CA ILE A 436 -5.42 14.43 17.92
C ILE A 436 -3.99 14.78 18.38
N ASN A 437 -3.15 13.78 18.58
CA ASN A 437 -1.78 13.95 19.06
C ASN A 437 -0.73 13.85 17.94
N VAL A 438 -1.08 14.09 16.67
CA VAL A 438 -0.18 13.93 15.50
C VAL A 438 1.14 14.69 15.63
N HIS A 439 1.16 15.84 16.31
CA HIS A 439 2.35 16.66 16.54
C HIS A 439 3.20 16.22 17.73
N TYR A 440 2.78 15.20 18.49
CA TYR A 440 3.43 14.75 19.72
C TYR A 440 3.85 13.28 19.64
N PRO A 441 5.02 12.96 19.02
CA PRO A 441 5.46 11.58 18.81
C PRO A 441 5.45 10.71 20.06
N ALA A 442 5.93 11.27 21.19
CA ALA A 442 5.94 10.53 22.46
C ALA A 442 4.55 10.07 22.90
N ILE A 443 3.50 10.88 22.64
CA ILE A 443 2.12 10.59 23.05
C ILE A 443 1.50 9.52 22.12
N PHE A 444 1.59 9.69 20.81
CA PHE A 444 0.96 8.72 19.91
C PHE A 444 1.70 7.38 19.85
N VAL A 445 3.04 7.37 20.01
CA VAL A 445 3.82 6.12 20.10
C VAL A 445 3.49 5.39 21.42
N SER A 446 3.34 6.12 22.54
CA SER A 446 2.88 5.51 23.79
C SER A 446 1.46 4.92 23.62
N GLY A 447 0.56 5.62 22.93
CA GLY A 447 -0.77 5.12 22.58
C GLY A 447 -0.71 3.82 21.79
N MET A 448 0.24 3.68 20.86
CA MET A 448 0.47 2.44 20.11
C MET A 448 0.89 1.28 21.04
N LEU A 449 1.72 1.53 22.05
CA LEU A 449 2.09 0.49 23.02
C LEU A 449 0.87 -0.01 23.79
N PHE A 450 0.00 0.89 24.25
CA PHE A 450 -1.27 0.50 24.87
C PHE A 450 -2.17 -0.28 23.90
N TYR A 451 -2.24 0.14 22.65
CA TYR A 451 -2.97 -0.58 21.62
C TYR A 451 -2.45 -2.01 21.43
N ILE A 452 -1.13 -2.21 21.35
CA ILE A 452 -0.53 -3.55 21.21
C ILE A 452 -0.92 -4.43 22.40
N GLY A 453 -0.89 -3.89 23.63
CA GLY A 453 -1.35 -4.59 24.83
C GLY A 453 -2.83 -4.95 24.74
N PHE A 454 -3.69 -4.02 24.32
CA PHE A 454 -5.11 -4.26 24.11
C PHE A 454 -5.38 -5.31 23.03
N ALA A 455 -4.68 -5.25 21.91
CA ALA A 455 -4.78 -6.23 20.83
C ALA A 455 -4.36 -7.63 21.30
N HIS A 456 -3.35 -7.73 22.16
CA HIS A 456 -2.93 -9.00 22.74
C HIS A 456 -3.99 -9.59 23.70
N VAL A 457 -4.60 -8.79 24.54
CA VAL A 457 -5.67 -9.24 25.45
C VAL A 457 -6.93 -9.67 24.68
N THR A 458 -7.23 -8.99 23.58
CA THR A 458 -8.40 -9.26 22.73
C THR A 458 -8.07 -10.13 21.51
N TRP A 459 -6.98 -10.91 21.57
CA TRP A 459 -6.44 -11.70 20.45
C TRP A 459 -7.46 -12.56 19.68
N PRO A 460 -8.54 -13.12 20.27
CA PRO A 460 -9.51 -13.91 19.51
C PRO A 460 -10.24 -13.11 18.42
N PHE A 461 -10.31 -11.78 18.60
CA PHE A 461 -10.98 -10.87 17.68
C PHE A 461 -10.01 -10.08 16.77
N GLN A 462 -8.70 -10.32 16.93
CA GLN A 462 -7.65 -9.64 16.20
C GLN A 462 -7.09 -10.51 15.08
N ASN A 463 -6.51 -9.87 14.05
CA ASN A 463 -5.50 -10.49 13.22
C ASN A 463 -4.13 -10.37 13.91
N THR A 464 -3.14 -11.13 13.44
CA THR A 464 -1.74 -10.88 13.83
C THR A 464 -1.37 -9.44 13.46
N VAL A 465 -0.86 -8.68 14.42
CA VAL A 465 -0.40 -7.31 14.16
C VAL A 465 0.77 -7.38 13.16
N ASN A 466 0.48 -7.09 11.90
CA ASN A 466 1.49 -7.10 10.85
C ASN A 466 2.16 -5.73 10.77
N LEU A 467 3.30 -5.59 11.43
CA LEU A 467 4.09 -4.35 11.43
C LEU A 467 4.91 -4.16 10.16
N LYS A 468 5.10 -5.21 9.32
CA LYS A 468 6.00 -5.12 8.16
C LYS A 468 5.61 -4.00 7.20
N PRO A 469 4.38 -3.91 6.66
CA PRO A 469 4.02 -2.84 5.72
C PRO A 469 4.12 -1.42 6.34
N PRO A 470 3.57 -1.15 7.55
CA PRO A 470 3.73 0.15 8.18
C PRO A 470 5.19 0.56 8.40
N MET A 471 6.02 -0.37 8.87
CA MET A 471 7.45 -0.13 9.09
C MET A 471 8.20 0.15 7.78
N LEU A 472 7.87 -0.54 6.70
CA LEU A 472 8.48 -0.29 5.38
C LEU A 472 8.13 1.12 4.88
N VAL A 473 6.87 1.55 5.00
CA VAL A 473 6.48 2.92 4.62
C VAL A 473 7.13 3.96 5.53
N GLY A 474 7.21 3.72 6.85
CA GLY A 474 7.95 4.58 7.77
C GLY A 474 9.44 4.67 7.44
N PHE A 475 10.06 3.56 7.05
CA PHE A 475 11.45 3.50 6.61
C PHE A 475 11.68 4.27 5.31
N PHE A 476 10.74 4.14 4.35
CA PHE A 476 10.74 4.93 3.12
C PHE A 476 10.68 6.42 3.41
N LEU A 477 9.69 6.87 4.20
CA LEU A 477 9.50 8.28 4.54
C LEU A 477 10.66 8.82 5.39
N GLY A 478 11.17 8.04 6.34
CA GLY A 478 12.35 8.41 7.13
C GLY A 478 13.58 8.61 6.25
N GLY A 479 13.83 7.70 5.32
CA GLY A 479 14.89 7.86 4.32
C GLY A 479 14.66 9.08 3.42
N LEU A 480 13.42 9.31 3.00
CA LEU A 480 13.05 10.45 2.16
C LEU A 480 13.34 11.79 2.85
N VAL A 481 12.99 11.97 4.14
CA VAL A 481 13.25 13.23 4.85
C VAL A 481 14.75 13.45 5.07
N ILE A 482 15.54 12.39 5.29
CA ILE A 482 17.01 12.47 5.38
C ILE A 482 17.60 12.94 4.04
N HIS A 483 17.18 12.35 2.92
CA HIS A 483 17.66 12.76 1.61
C HIS A 483 17.19 14.16 1.22
N GLY A 484 15.90 14.42 1.46
CA GLY A 484 15.23 15.63 1.01
C GLY A 484 15.81 16.88 1.64
N GLY A 485 16.15 16.87 2.93
CA GLY A 485 16.76 18.01 3.62
C GLY A 485 18.03 18.57 2.93
N LEU A 486 18.69 17.73 2.11
CA LEU A 486 19.86 18.11 1.31
C LEU A 486 19.54 18.50 -0.15
N GLN A 487 18.27 18.56 -0.55
CA GLN A 487 17.89 18.85 -1.95
C GLN A 487 17.42 20.29 -2.19
N GLY A 488 17.20 21.07 -1.13
CA GLY A 488 16.68 22.43 -1.22
C GLY A 488 17.47 23.34 -2.16
N TRP A 489 18.80 23.17 -2.26
CA TRP A 489 19.70 23.99 -3.04
C TRP A 489 19.34 24.05 -4.54
N TRP A 490 18.76 23.00 -5.10
CA TRP A 490 18.36 22.95 -6.52
C TRP A 490 16.84 23.00 -6.70
N ILE A 491 16.08 22.41 -5.76
CA ILE A 491 14.61 22.36 -5.84
C ILE A 491 14.01 23.75 -5.72
N ALA A 492 14.52 24.58 -4.79
CA ALA A 492 13.97 25.90 -4.57
C ALA A 492 13.98 26.79 -5.83
N PRO A 493 15.09 26.96 -6.56
CA PRO A 493 15.09 27.77 -7.79
C PRO A 493 14.30 27.11 -8.94
N VAL A 494 14.21 25.78 -8.99
CA VAL A 494 13.49 25.09 -10.08
C VAL A 494 11.98 25.18 -9.87
N LEU A 495 11.46 24.76 -8.70
CA LEU A 495 10.01 24.81 -8.45
C LEU A 495 9.49 26.23 -8.26
N GLY A 496 10.30 27.11 -7.66
CA GLY A 496 9.93 28.53 -7.48
C GLY A 496 9.83 29.32 -8.77
N SER A 497 10.28 28.77 -9.91
CA SER A 497 10.17 29.40 -11.23
C SER A 497 8.92 28.98 -12.03
N LEU A 498 8.14 28.01 -11.51
CA LEU A 498 6.97 27.48 -12.21
C LEU A 498 5.70 28.21 -11.77
N ASP A 499 4.81 28.45 -12.72
CA ASP A 499 3.44 28.89 -12.46
C ASP A 499 2.56 27.71 -11.99
N GLU A 500 1.36 27.99 -11.50
CA GLU A 500 0.44 27.01 -10.90
C GLU A 500 0.13 25.83 -11.81
N PHE A 501 -0.30 26.06 -13.05
CA PHE A 501 -0.68 25.01 -13.98
C PHE A 501 0.53 24.14 -14.41
N PRO A 502 1.66 24.69 -14.87
CA PRO A 502 2.87 23.91 -15.13
C PRO A 502 3.35 23.12 -13.91
N LEU A 503 3.25 23.67 -12.69
CA LEU A 503 3.64 23.00 -11.47
C LEU A 503 2.72 21.80 -11.18
N MET A 504 1.40 21.99 -11.24
CA MET A 504 0.42 20.92 -11.04
C MET A 504 0.59 19.81 -12.08
N LEU A 505 0.77 20.15 -13.36
CA LEU A 505 0.98 19.17 -14.42
C LEU A 505 2.30 18.42 -14.23
N SER A 506 3.38 19.13 -13.89
CA SER A 506 4.69 18.52 -13.61
C SER A 506 4.62 17.57 -12.42
N ALA A 507 3.96 17.97 -11.32
CA ALA A 507 3.75 17.12 -10.16
C ALA A 507 2.94 15.87 -10.53
N THR A 508 1.88 15.99 -11.35
CA THR A 508 1.08 14.85 -11.83
C THR A 508 1.93 13.86 -12.65
N ILE A 509 2.75 14.37 -13.57
CA ILE A 509 3.60 13.54 -14.44
C ILE A 509 4.73 12.89 -13.61
N LEU A 510 5.41 13.65 -12.77
CA LEU A 510 6.51 13.13 -11.95
C LEU A 510 6.03 12.05 -10.97
N THR A 511 4.83 12.21 -10.41
CA THR A 511 4.21 11.22 -9.55
C THR A 511 3.98 9.89 -10.27
N ALA A 512 3.70 9.88 -11.55
CA ALA A 512 3.57 8.63 -12.30
C ALA A 512 4.86 7.76 -12.29
N PHE A 513 6.00 8.38 -12.04
CA PHE A 513 7.33 7.75 -12.02
C PHE A 513 7.95 7.67 -10.61
N ASN A 514 7.35 8.32 -9.62
CA ASN A 514 7.84 8.34 -8.25
C ASN A 514 6.66 8.42 -7.29
N ASP A 515 6.88 8.12 -6.02
CA ASP A 515 5.85 8.23 -4.98
C ASP A 515 5.40 9.70 -4.81
N ASN A 516 4.09 9.90 -4.65
CA ASN A 516 3.50 11.23 -4.51
C ASN A 516 3.96 11.96 -3.23
N ALA A 517 4.24 11.25 -2.14
CA ALA A 517 4.75 11.84 -0.91
C ALA A 517 6.15 12.45 -1.12
N ALA A 518 6.98 11.85 -1.98
CA ALA A 518 8.29 12.40 -2.31
C ALA A 518 8.17 13.76 -3.01
N ILE A 519 7.25 13.88 -3.98
CA ILE A 519 7.04 15.12 -4.74
C ILE A 519 6.54 16.24 -3.83
N THR A 520 5.56 15.95 -2.99
CA THR A 520 4.99 16.96 -2.08
C THR A 520 5.96 17.35 -0.97
N TYR A 521 6.70 16.40 -0.38
CA TYR A 521 7.72 16.71 0.61
C TYR A 521 8.80 17.65 0.06
N LEU A 522 9.32 17.38 -1.13
CA LEU A 522 10.36 18.21 -1.72
C LEU A 522 9.90 19.67 -1.95
N SER A 523 8.61 19.89 -2.16
CA SER A 523 8.05 21.23 -2.31
C SER A 523 8.07 22.05 -1.00
N THR A 524 8.14 21.40 0.17
CA THR A 524 8.28 22.10 1.47
C THR A 524 9.62 22.81 1.61
N LEU A 525 10.59 22.45 0.81
CA LEU A 525 11.94 23.02 0.81
C LEU A 525 12.04 24.35 0.03
N VAL A 526 10.95 24.79 -0.60
CA VAL A 526 10.92 26.03 -1.38
C VAL A 526 10.53 27.21 -0.49
N PRO A 527 11.45 28.15 -0.20
CA PRO A 527 11.12 29.33 0.59
C PRO A 527 10.12 30.23 -0.15
N GLY A 528 9.16 30.80 0.60
CA GLY A 528 8.20 31.74 0.03
C GLY A 528 7.21 31.15 -0.99
N PHE A 529 7.02 29.83 -0.95
CA PHE A 529 6.05 29.16 -1.81
C PHE A 529 4.64 29.69 -1.50
N THR A 530 3.95 30.22 -2.52
CA THR A 530 2.61 30.80 -2.35
C THR A 530 1.57 29.74 -2.07
N ASP A 531 0.44 30.11 -1.46
CA ASP A 531 -0.61 29.13 -1.14
C ASP A 531 -1.21 28.49 -2.38
N SER A 532 -1.27 29.21 -3.52
CA SER A 532 -1.69 28.65 -4.80
C SER A 532 -0.70 27.62 -5.34
N LEU A 533 0.61 27.83 -5.22
CA LEU A 533 1.62 26.88 -5.63
C LEU A 533 1.67 25.65 -4.70
N LYS A 534 1.49 25.85 -3.38
CA LYS A 534 1.33 24.74 -2.43
C LYS A 534 0.12 23.87 -2.80
N TYR A 535 -1.01 24.51 -3.10
CA TYR A 535 -2.20 23.81 -3.58
C TYR A 535 -1.93 23.04 -4.87
N ALA A 536 -1.34 23.70 -5.87
CA ALA A 536 -1.07 23.11 -7.19
C ALA A 536 -0.18 21.86 -7.11
N VAL A 537 0.89 21.89 -6.31
CA VAL A 537 1.81 20.75 -6.21
C VAL A 537 1.15 19.55 -5.52
N VAL A 538 0.35 19.77 -4.46
CA VAL A 538 -0.36 18.69 -3.79
C VAL A 538 -1.49 18.14 -4.65
N ALA A 539 -2.29 19.03 -5.29
CA ALA A 539 -3.32 18.63 -6.24
C ALA A 539 -2.75 17.77 -7.38
N GLY A 540 -1.59 18.19 -7.93
CA GLY A 540 -0.88 17.42 -8.95
C GLY A 540 -0.38 16.06 -8.43
N GLY A 541 0.25 16.03 -7.26
CA GLY A 541 0.76 14.80 -6.65
C GLY A 541 -0.33 13.76 -6.39
N VAL A 542 -1.46 14.17 -5.79
CA VAL A 542 -2.56 13.23 -5.53
C VAL A 542 -3.29 12.82 -6.80
N THR A 543 -3.38 13.70 -7.79
CA THR A 543 -3.95 13.39 -9.11
C THR A 543 -3.13 12.32 -9.84
N GLY A 544 -1.80 12.42 -9.81
CA GLY A 544 -0.89 11.47 -10.46
C GLY A 544 -0.78 10.12 -9.78
N GLY A 545 -1.14 10.02 -8.49
CA GLY A 545 -0.89 8.83 -7.67
C GLY A 545 -1.62 7.54 -8.11
N GLY A 546 -2.63 7.65 -8.97
CA GLY A 546 -3.31 6.48 -9.56
C GLY A 546 -2.77 5.99 -10.89
N LEU A 547 -1.83 6.72 -11.52
CA LEU A 547 -1.37 6.43 -12.89
C LEU A 547 -0.59 5.13 -13.01
N THR A 548 0.21 4.80 -12.01
CA THR A 548 1.04 3.60 -11.98
C THR A 548 1.04 2.95 -10.61
N VAL A 549 1.58 1.74 -10.53
CA VAL A 549 1.68 1.01 -9.25
C VAL A 549 2.62 1.71 -8.28
N ILE A 550 3.69 2.33 -8.77
CA ILE A 550 4.71 3.00 -7.94
C ILE A 550 4.34 4.44 -7.56
N ALA A 551 3.30 4.99 -8.16
CA ALA A 551 2.90 6.38 -7.97
C ALA A 551 2.35 6.69 -6.58
N ASN A 552 1.87 5.68 -5.85
CA ASN A 552 1.32 5.83 -4.51
C ASN A 552 1.53 4.55 -3.69
N ALA A 553 1.91 4.67 -2.44
CA ALA A 553 2.22 3.58 -1.52
C ALA A 553 1.14 2.47 -1.41
N PRO A 554 -0.19 2.72 -1.44
CA PRO A 554 -1.21 1.66 -1.37
C PRO A 554 -1.37 0.83 -2.64
N ASN A 555 -0.91 1.30 -3.80
CA ASN A 555 -1.15 0.65 -5.09
C ASN A 555 -0.57 -0.77 -5.19
N PRO A 556 0.66 -1.05 -4.68
CA PRO A 556 1.20 -2.42 -4.67
C PRO A 556 0.32 -3.41 -3.91
N ALA A 557 -0.30 -3.00 -2.81
CA ALA A 557 -1.22 -3.85 -2.04
C ALA A 557 -2.47 -4.20 -2.85
N GLY A 558 -3.10 -3.22 -3.52
CA GLY A 558 -4.22 -3.45 -4.43
C GLY A 558 -3.85 -4.37 -5.59
N GLN A 559 -2.67 -4.15 -6.19
CA GLN A 559 -2.14 -5.02 -7.24
C GLN A 559 -1.94 -6.45 -6.75
N ALA A 560 -1.35 -6.65 -5.58
CA ALA A 560 -1.07 -7.97 -5.03
C ALA A 560 -2.34 -8.79 -4.77
N LEU A 561 -3.40 -8.15 -4.28
CA LEU A 561 -4.70 -8.78 -4.03
C LEU A 561 -5.42 -9.16 -5.32
N LEU A 562 -5.34 -8.33 -6.36
CA LEU A 562 -6.11 -8.52 -7.58
C LEU A 562 -5.37 -9.23 -8.71
N LYS A 563 -4.04 -9.41 -8.63
CA LYS A 563 -3.20 -9.98 -9.71
C LYS A 563 -3.66 -11.35 -10.22
N ASN A 564 -4.21 -12.20 -9.35
CA ASN A 564 -4.64 -13.55 -9.70
C ASN A 564 -5.84 -13.58 -10.65
N TYR A 565 -6.59 -12.49 -10.76
CA TYR A 565 -7.70 -12.33 -11.68
C TYR A 565 -7.27 -11.93 -13.11
N PHE A 566 -5.95 -11.73 -13.32
CA PHE A 566 -5.36 -11.38 -14.61
C PHE A 566 -4.42 -12.49 -15.07
N SER A 567 -4.72 -13.14 -16.19
CA SER A 567 -4.04 -14.35 -16.70
C SER A 567 -2.52 -14.20 -16.85
N ASN A 568 -2.03 -12.99 -17.16
CA ASN A 568 -0.60 -12.69 -17.35
C ASN A 568 -0.10 -11.61 -16.35
N GLY A 569 -0.76 -11.50 -15.18
CA GLY A 569 -0.53 -10.39 -14.27
C GLY A 569 -1.08 -9.06 -14.80
N ILE A 570 -0.92 -8.00 -14.00
CA ILE A 570 -1.40 -6.66 -14.34
C ILE A 570 -0.35 -5.94 -15.18
N SER A 571 -0.69 -5.65 -16.44
CA SER A 571 0.19 -4.90 -17.36
C SER A 571 0.27 -3.43 -16.95
N PRO A 572 1.48 -2.88 -16.70
CA PRO A 572 1.64 -1.47 -16.34
C PRO A 572 1.12 -0.51 -17.41
N LEU A 573 1.33 -0.85 -18.69
CA LEU A 573 0.88 0.00 -19.80
C LEU A 573 -0.65 0.04 -19.90
N LEU A 574 -1.34 -1.09 -19.74
CA LEU A 574 -2.80 -1.10 -19.74
C LEU A 574 -3.35 -0.38 -18.51
N LEU A 575 -2.73 -0.55 -17.35
CA LEU A 575 -3.10 0.19 -16.14
C LEU A 575 -3.03 1.69 -16.39
N LEU A 576 -1.90 2.19 -16.88
CA LEU A 576 -1.69 3.60 -17.24
C LEU A 576 -2.75 4.09 -18.25
N THR A 577 -3.03 3.30 -19.29
CA THR A 577 -4.01 3.68 -20.33
C THR A 577 -5.42 3.85 -19.75
N TYR A 578 -5.86 2.94 -18.86
CA TYR A 578 -7.18 3.04 -18.25
C TYR A 578 -7.24 4.05 -17.10
N ALA A 579 -6.12 4.35 -16.44
CA ALA A 579 -6.03 5.38 -15.40
C ALA A 579 -6.04 6.80 -15.99
N PHE A 580 -5.62 6.96 -17.25
CA PHE A 580 -5.40 8.29 -17.86
C PHE A 580 -6.65 9.18 -17.82
N ILE A 581 -7.81 8.67 -18.28
CA ILE A 581 -9.06 9.45 -18.31
C ILE A 581 -9.53 9.81 -16.90
N PRO A 582 -9.65 8.90 -15.92
CA PRO A 582 -9.97 9.26 -14.54
C PRO A 582 -9.00 10.29 -13.95
N THR A 583 -7.70 10.16 -14.19
CA THR A 583 -6.68 11.14 -13.76
C THR A 583 -6.93 12.52 -14.35
N MET A 584 -7.26 12.61 -15.64
CA MET A 584 -7.61 13.89 -16.28
C MET A 584 -8.86 14.51 -15.64
N VAL A 585 -9.87 13.72 -15.35
CA VAL A 585 -11.08 14.21 -14.66
C VAL A 585 -10.74 14.77 -13.29
N MET A 586 -9.90 14.05 -12.49
CA MET A 586 -9.45 14.53 -11.18
C MET A 586 -8.66 15.82 -11.28
N GLY A 587 -7.70 15.88 -12.22
CA GLY A 587 -6.90 17.10 -12.48
C GLY A 587 -7.79 18.29 -12.84
N LEU A 588 -8.78 18.09 -13.70
CA LEU A 588 -9.74 19.13 -14.06
C LEU A 588 -10.60 19.57 -12.86
N CYS A 589 -11.05 18.64 -12.03
CA CYS A 589 -11.80 18.99 -10.81
C CYS A 589 -10.96 19.84 -9.85
N PHE A 590 -9.68 19.50 -9.64
CA PHE A 590 -8.82 20.30 -8.77
C PHE A 590 -8.42 21.64 -9.38
N PHE A 591 -8.31 21.73 -10.69
CA PHE A 591 -7.89 22.96 -11.38
C PHE A 591 -9.04 23.95 -11.60
N LEU A 592 -10.24 23.47 -11.95
CA LEU A 592 -11.36 24.33 -12.35
C LEU A 592 -12.31 24.68 -11.20
N LEU A 593 -12.39 23.85 -10.17
CA LEU A 593 -13.29 24.08 -9.02
C LEU A 593 -12.58 24.80 -7.88
#